data_5e242d02c3b017026374b58bed6b2728
#
_entry.id   5e242d02c3b017026374b58bed6b2728
#
_cell.length_a   1.000
_cell.length_b   1.000
_cell.length_c   1.000
_cell.angle_alpha   90.00
_cell.angle_beta   90.00
_cell.angle_gamma   90.00
#
_symmetry.space_group_name_H-M   'P 1'
#
loop_
_entity.id
_entity.type
_entity.pdbx_description
1 polymer ?
#
loop_
_entity_poly.entity_id
_entity_poly.type
_entity_poly.pdbx_seq_one_letter_code
_entity_poly.pdbx_strand_id
1 'polypeptide(L)'
;MNFLIKPLAAGLYFVATPIGAARDITLRGLDILATADLIAAEDTRTARKLMEIHGVPLNGRKVVAFHDHSGESAVARLISDIKGGKSVAYVSEAGTPLVADPGYELGCAAIAEGLDVISAPGPSAVLAALTVSGLPTDRFAFVGFLPAAKEQRKTEIASLRDVPFTLVFYESPKRVGEMLANLREVLGGDRQAVVCRELTKKFEEVSRGDLGSLADAFAGRQVKGEIVVLVGRAGAQDVADIDVTQALRDAMKTMRVKDAATVVAGALGLPRRQVYQIALGLGDEE
;
A
#
# COMPACT_ATOMS: atom_id res chain seq x y z
N MET A 1 -1.13 -32.62 -7.79
CA MET A 1 -0.32 -31.38 -7.92
C MET A 1 -1.30 -30.23 -8.12
N ASN A 2 -1.07 -29.08 -7.50
CA ASN A 2 -1.99 -27.93 -7.58
C ASN A 2 -1.57 -26.91 -8.65
N PHE A 3 -0.81 -27.33 -9.66
CA PHE A 3 -0.36 -26.48 -10.76
C PHE A 3 -0.40 -27.21 -12.09
N LEU A 4 -0.50 -26.44 -13.16
CA LEU A 4 -0.48 -26.88 -14.54
C LEU A 4 0.86 -26.50 -15.17
N ILE A 5 1.41 -27.39 -15.99
CA ILE A 5 2.61 -27.12 -16.79
C ILE A 5 2.15 -26.78 -18.20
N LYS A 6 2.14 -25.49 -18.54
CA LYS A 6 1.82 -25.00 -19.88
C LYS A 6 2.91 -24.02 -20.31
N PRO A 7 3.44 -24.13 -21.55
CA PRO A 7 4.42 -23.17 -22.03
C PRO A 7 3.94 -21.73 -21.86
N LEU A 8 4.80 -20.87 -21.35
CA LEU A 8 4.57 -19.44 -21.23
C LEU A 8 5.16 -18.73 -22.47
N ALA A 9 4.52 -17.67 -22.91
CA ALA A 9 5.12 -16.77 -23.89
C ALA A 9 6.35 -16.08 -23.28
N ALA A 10 7.27 -15.64 -24.13
CA ALA A 10 8.39 -14.80 -23.69
C ALA A 10 7.86 -13.52 -23.03
N GLY A 11 8.42 -13.14 -21.90
CA GLY A 11 7.95 -11.95 -21.16
C GLY A 11 8.40 -11.96 -19.71
N LEU A 12 8.13 -10.86 -19.02
CA LEU A 12 8.34 -10.68 -17.59
C LEU A 12 7.02 -10.92 -16.84
N TYR A 13 7.04 -11.87 -15.91
CA TYR A 13 5.88 -12.24 -15.09
C TYR A 13 6.12 -11.85 -13.64
N PHE A 14 5.47 -10.78 -13.18
CA PHE A 14 5.45 -10.43 -11.75
C PHE A 14 4.46 -11.34 -11.02
N VAL A 15 4.96 -12.15 -10.10
CA VAL A 15 4.16 -13.15 -9.39
C VAL A 15 4.04 -12.77 -7.92
N ALA A 16 2.82 -12.51 -7.46
CA ALA A 16 2.56 -12.28 -6.06
C ALA A 16 2.75 -13.56 -5.23
N THR A 17 3.45 -13.45 -4.11
CA THR A 17 3.75 -14.55 -3.19
C THR A 17 3.00 -14.40 -1.87
N PRO A 18 2.86 -15.44 -1.05
CA PRO A 18 2.20 -15.36 0.25
C PRO A 18 2.86 -14.36 1.19
N ILE A 19 2.05 -13.65 1.98
CA ILE A 19 2.52 -12.73 3.04
C ILE A 19 2.72 -13.43 4.40
N GLY A 20 2.41 -14.71 4.49
CA GLY A 20 2.53 -15.50 5.70
C GLY A 20 2.11 -16.94 5.48
N ALA A 21 0.83 -17.20 5.30
CA ALA A 21 0.32 -18.54 5.03
C ALA A 21 0.69 -18.98 3.61
N ALA A 22 1.56 -19.99 3.49
CA ALA A 22 2.04 -20.47 2.19
C ALA A 22 0.90 -20.89 1.22
N ARG A 23 -0.28 -21.23 1.74
CA ARG A 23 -1.44 -21.62 0.93
C ARG A 23 -2.18 -20.45 0.28
N ASP A 24 -1.82 -19.21 0.59
CA ASP A 24 -2.42 -18.04 -0.04
C ASP A 24 -1.86 -17.76 -1.45
N ILE A 25 -0.91 -18.56 -1.91
CA ILE A 25 -0.46 -18.47 -3.30
C ILE A 25 -1.60 -18.85 -4.26
N THR A 26 -1.69 -18.14 -5.38
CA THR A 26 -2.67 -18.46 -6.41
C THR A 26 -2.24 -19.65 -7.27
N LEU A 27 -3.20 -20.40 -7.80
CA LEU A 27 -2.92 -21.48 -8.76
C LEU A 27 -2.17 -20.96 -9.98
N ARG A 28 -2.54 -19.79 -10.50
CA ARG A 28 -1.83 -19.15 -11.62
C ARG A 28 -0.40 -18.78 -11.25
N GLY A 29 -0.15 -18.32 -10.03
CA GLY A 29 1.21 -18.08 -9.53
C GLY A 29 2.04 -19.37 -9.53
N LEU A 30 1.47 -20.48 -9.07
CA LEU A 30 2.13 -21.79 -9.10
C LEU A 30 2.38 -22.28 -10.53
N ASP A 31 1.44 -22.10 -11.45
CA ASP A 31 1.58 -22.47 -12.86
C ASP A 31 2.77 -21.74 -13.50
N ILE A 32 2.90 -20.43 -13.24
CA ILE A 32 4.01 -19.61 -13.73
C ILE A 32 5.32 -20.07 -13.11
N LEU A 33 5.39 -20.26 -11.80
CA LEU A 33 6.59 -20.74 -11.11
C LEU A 33 6.99 -22.15 -11.57
N ALA A 34 6.04 -22.99 -11.95
CA ALA A 34 6.31 -24.32 -12.48
C ALA A 34 6.85 -24.32 -13.91
N THR A 35 6.55 -23.28 -14.70
CA THR A 35 6.76 -23.29 -16.15
C THR A 35 7.79 -22.26 -16.64
N ALA A 36 7.95 -21.09 -15.97
CA ALA A 36 8.88 -20.05 -16.40
C ALA A 36 10.29 -20.59 -16.61
N ASP A 37 10.98 -20.17 -17.67
CA ASP A 37 12.33 -20.61 -18.01
C ASP A 37 13.38 -20.15 -17.00
N LEU A 38 13.15 -18.99 -16.39
CA LEU A 38 14.02 -18.39 -15.38
C LEU A 38 13.18 -17.80 -14.25
N ILE A 39 13.65 -17.95 -13.01
CA ILE A 39 13.05 -17.33 -11.83
C ILE A 39 14.04 -16.30 -11.29
N ALA A 40 13.65 -15.03 -11.27
CA ALA A 40 14.34 -13.96 -10.57
C ALA A 40 13.65 -13.75 -9.23
N ALA A 41 14.38 -13.68 -8.14
CA ALA A 41 13.83 -13.58 -6.80
C ALA A 41 14.63 -12.59 -5.96
N GLU A 42 13.94 -11.82 -5.14
CA GLU A 42 14.57 -10.96 -4.14
C GLU A 42 15.39 -11.79 -3.15
N ASP A 43 14.78 -12.81 -2.54
CA ASP A 43 15.50 -13.86 -1.81
C ASP A 43 15.28 -15.22 -2.47
N THR A 44 16.35 -15.76 -3.04
CA THR A 44 16.32 -17.06 -3.72
C THR A 44 16.03 -18.24 -2.79
N ARG A 45 16.30 -18.10 -1.49
CA ARG A 45 16.03 -19.15 -0.48
C ARG A 45 14.55 -19.22 -0.20
N THR A 46 13.91 -18.06 0.01
CA THR A 46 12.46 -17.94 0.23
C THR A 46 11.69 -18.45 -0.99
N ALA A 47 12.09 -18.05 -2.22
CA ALA A 47 11.48 -18.54 -3.44
C ALA A 47 11.60 -20.08 -3.59
N ARG A 48 12.79 -20.65 -3.36
CA ARG A 48 12.98 -22.11 -3.39
C ARG A 48 12.14 -22.83 -2.34
N LYS A 49 12.06 -22.28 -1.13
CA LYS A 49 11.25 -22.85 -0.04
C LYS A 49 9.78 -22.85 -0.39
N LEU A 50 9.26 -21.77 -0.96
CA LEU A 50 7.87 -21.69 -1.44
C LEU A 50 7.59 -22.75 -2.50
N MET A 51 8.46 -22.89 -3.49
CA MET A 51 8.34 -23.91 -4.52
C MET A 51 8.37 -25.33 -3.93
N GLU A 52 9.26 -25.60 -2.98
CA GLU A 52 9.35 -26.89 -2.26
C GLU A 52 8.04 -27.22 -1.53
N ILE A 53 7.47 -26.26 -0.78
CA ILE A 53 6.21 -26.43 -0.04
C ILE A 53 5.08 -26.86 -0.98
N HIS A 54 5.06 -26.33 -2.19
CA HIS A 54 4.01 -26.62 -3.18
C HIS A 54 4.37 -27.75 -4.15
N GLY A 55 5.51 -28.37 -3.97
CA GLY A 55 5.98 -29.46 -4.83
C GLY A 55 6.30 -29.02 -6.26
N VAL A 56 6.64 -27.74 -6.46
CA VAL A 56 7.04 -27.18 -7.76
C VAL A 56 8.52 -27.51 -8.01
N PRO A 57 8.86 -28.41 -8.96
CA PRO A 57 10.23 -28.82 -9.18
C PRO A 57 11.00 -27.75 -9.95
N LEU A 58 12.26 -27.57 -9.63
CA LEU A 58 13.13 -26.68 -10.40
C LEU A 58 13.52 -27.25 -11.78
N ASN A 59 13.64 -28.57 -11.91
CA ASN A 59 13.98 -29.25 -13.16
C ASN A 59 15.21 -28.65 -13.87
N GLY A 60 16.25 -28.31 -13.12
CA GLY A 60 17.46 -27.67 -13.65
C GLY A 60 17.35 -26.18 -13.96
N ARG A 61 16.17 -25.56 -13.80
CA ARG A 61 15.97 -24.12 -14.00
C ARG A 61 16.73 -23.31 -12.96
N LYS A 62 17.18 -22.13 -13.37
CA LYS A 62 17.93 -21.23 -12.51
C LYS A 62 16.96 -20.36 -11.67
N VAL A 63 17.30 -20.20 -10.40
CA VAL A 63 16.76 -19.13 -9.54
C VAL A 63 17.89 -18.16 -9.29
N VAL A 64 17.77 -16.94 -9.80
CA VAL A 64 18.77 -15.88 -9.68
C VAL A 64 18.31 -14.81 -8.72
N ALA A 65 19.26 -14.24 -7.96
CA ALA A 65 18.95 -13.11 -7.09
C ALA A 65 18.73 -11.84 -7.91
N PHE A 66 17.70 -11.09 -7.54
CA PHE A 66 17.42 -9.77 -8.09
C PHE A 66 16.76 -8.90 -7.01
N HIS A 67 17.46 -7.89 -6.53
CA HIS A 67 17.07 -6.96 -5.48
C HIS A 67 17.54 -5.55 -5.82
N ASP A 68 17.17 -4.52 -5.08
CA ASP A 68 17.48 -3.11 -5.35
C ASP A 68 18.98 -2.82 -5.57
N HIS A 69 19.86 -3.66 -5.03
CA HIS A 69 21.31 -3.53 -5.20
C HIS A 69 21.87 -4.36 -6.35
N SER A 70 21.02 -4.97 -7.20
CA SER A 70 21.48 -5.85 -8.28
C SER A 70 22.12 -5.12 -9.46
N GLY A 71 21.90 -3.81 -9.56
CA GLY A 71 22.51 -2.93 -10.55
C GLY A 71 22.01 -3.14 -11.99
N GLU A 72 22.40 -2.23 -12.88
CA GLU A 72 21.99 -2.20 -14.29
C GLU A 72 22.36 -3.47 -15.07
N SER A 73 23.48 -4.09 -14.74
CA SER A 73 23.93 -5.32 -15.42
C SER A 73 22.99 -6.51 -15.20
N ALA A 74 22.35 -6.60 -14.03
CA ALA A 74 21.37 -7.64 -13.75
C ALA A 74 20.08 -7.39 -14.52
N VAL A 75 19.61 -6.13 -14.59
CA VAL A 75 18.47 -5.73 -15.43
C VAL A 75 18.74 -6.09 -16.89
N ALA A 76 19.88 -5.63 -17.47
CA ALA A 76 20.24 -5.87 -18.85
C ALA A 76 20.30 -7.38 -19.19
N ARG A 77 20.78 -8.20 -18.26
CA ARG A 77 20.83 -9.65 -18.43
C ARG A 77 19.43 -10.26 -18.51
N LEU A 78 18.51 -9.90 -17.59
CA LEU A 78 17.14 -10.42 -17.60
C LEU A 78 16.39 -9.96 -18.86
N ILE A 79 16.56 -8.71 -19.27
CA ILE A 79 15.99 -8.18 -20.53
C ILE A 79 16.53 -8.97 -21.74
N SER A 80 17.83 -9.25 -21.78
CA SER A 80 18.44 -10.08 -22.84
C SER A 80 17.86 -11.50 -22.87
N ASP A 81 17.63 -12.11 -21.71
CA ASP A 81 17.01 -13.43 -21.62
C ASP A 81 15.57 -13.39 -22.21
N ILE A 82 14.78 -12.38 -21.91
CA ILE A 82 13.41 -12.23 -22.44
C ILE A 82 13.44 -11.98 -23.95
N LYS A 83 14.32 -11.09 -24.45
CA LYS A 83 14.53 -10.86 -25.89
C LYS A 83 14.95 -12.14 -26.61
N GLY A 84 15.66 -13.01 -25.91
CA GLY A 84 16.04 -14.34 -26.40
C GLY A 84 14.92 -15.38 -26.43
N GLY A 85 13.68 -14.95 -26.12
CA GLY A 85 12.49 -15.81 -26.18
C GLY A 85 12.13 -16.50 -24.85
N LYS A 86 12.77 -16.13 -23.72
CA LYS A 86 12.50 -16.75 -22.42
C LYS A 86 11.38 -16.06 -21.67
N SER A 87 10.62 -16.84 -20.89
CA SER A 87 9.74 -16.39 -19.83
C SER A 87 10.51 -16.23 -18.52
N VAL A 88 10.44 -15.05 -17.92
CA VAL A 88 11.10 -14.72 -16.64
C VAL A 88 10.04 -14.45 -15.59
N ALA A 89 9.95 -15.28 -14.55
CA ALA A 89 9.12 -15.01 -13.38
C ALA A 89 9.93 -14.22 -12.35
N TYR A 90 9.39 -13.09 -11.90
CA TYR A 90 9.94 -12.32 -10.78
C TYR A 90 9.06 -12.47 -9.54
N VAL A 91 9.68 -12.76 -8.40
CA VAL A 91 9.02 -12.85 -7.09
C VAL A 91 9.78 -11.99 -6.07
N SER A 92 9.05 -11.20 -5.30
CA SER A 92 9.55 -10.55 -4.08
C SER A 92 9.60 -11.55 -2.91
N GLU A 93 10.13 -11.13 -1.78
CA GLU A 93 10.20 -11.98 -0.60
C GLU A 93 8.79 -12.37 -0.12
N ALA A 94 7.84 -11.41 -0.12
CA ALA A 94 6.45 -11.65 0.27
C ALA A 94 5.51 -10.63 -0.40
N GLY A 95 4.31 -11.06 -0.77
CA GLY A 95 3.26 -10.19 -1.30
C GLY A 95 3.37 -9.90 -2.79
N THR A 96 2.80 -8.76 -3.18
CA THR A 96 2.76 -8.30 -4.56
C THR A 96 4.04 -7.54 -4.89
N PRO A 97 4.81 -7.96 -5.91
CA PRO A 97 6.02 -7.26 -6.33
C PRO A 97 5.80 -5.77 -6.59
N LEU A 98 6.83 -4.95 -6.42
CA LEU A 98 6.87 -3.50 -6.61
C LEU A 98 6.12 -2.68 -5.54
N VAL A 99 5.39 -3.30 -4.64
CA VAL A 99 4.65 -2.60 -3.57
C VAL A 99 5.54 -2.50 -2.33
N ALA A 100 6.39 -1.47 -2.29
CA ALA A 100 7.50 -1.29 -1.35
C ALA A 100 8.56 -2.41 -1.43
N ASP A 101 8.67 -3.01 -2.61
CA ASP A 101 9.56 -4.12 -2.95
C ASP A 101 10.35 -3.81 -4.22
N PRO A 102 11.50 -4.47 -4.45
CA PRO A 102 12.32 -4.32 -5.66
C PRO A 102 11.60 -4.72 -6.95
N GLY A 103 12.18 -4.32 -8.08
CA GLY A 103 11.77 -4.76 -9.42
C GLY A 103 11.19 -3.67 -10.31
N TYR A 104 11.00 -2.44 -9.78
CA TYR A 104 10.50 -1.31 -10.57
C TYR A 104 11.34 -1.04 -11.82
N GLU A 105 12.66 -0.98 -11.67
CA GLU A 105 13.60 -0.74 -12.80
C GLU A 105 13.52 -1.85 -13.86
N LEU A 106 13.38 -3.12 -13.43
CA LEU A 106 13.21 -4.24 -14.36
C LEU A 106 11.91 -4.13 -15.17
N GLY A 107 10.80 -3.75 -14.48
CA GLY A 107 9.52 -3.53 -15.14
C GLY A 107 9.59 -2.40 -16.17
N CYS A 108 10.16 -1.25 -15.78
CA CYS A 108 10.37 -0.11 -16.68
C CYS A 108 11.24 -0.47 -17.89
N ALA A 109 12.35 -1.19 -17.67
CA ALA A 109 13.24 -1.62 -18.75
C ALA A 109 12.52 -2.57 -19.72
N ALA A 110 11.74 -3.53 -19.23
CA ALA A 110 10.97 -4.44 -20.08
C ALA A 110 9.94 -3.68 -20.93
N ILE A 111 9.22 -2.75 -20.36
CA ILE A 111 8.24 -1.90 -21.05
C ILE A 111 8.93 -1.03 -22.12
N ALA A 112 10.06 -0.39 -21.77
CA ALA A 112 10.81 0.45 -22.70
C ALA A 112 11.32 -0.32 -23.94
N GLU A 113 11.58 -1.61 -23.79
CA GLU A 113 12.01 -2.51 -24.87
C GLU A 113 10.84 -3.18 -25.61
N GLY A 114 9.60 -2.81 -25.30
CA GLY A 114 8.40 -3.37 -25.94
C GLY A 114 8.13 -4.83 -25.59
N LEU A 115 8.68 -5.32 -24.47
CA LEU A 115 8.50 -6.69 -24.01
C LEU A 115 7.21 -6.82 -23.20
N ASP A 116 6.57 -7.98 -23.25
CA ASP A 116 5.39 -8.26 -22.47
C ASP A 116 5.68 -8.27 -20.97
N VAL A 117 4.92 -7.51 -20.20
CA VAL A 117 4.93 -7.47 -18.73
C VAL A 117 3.59 -7.94 -18.21
N ILE A 118 3.57 -9.06 -17.51
CA ILE A 118 2.37 -9.75 -17.08
C ILE A 118 2.31 -9.77 -15.54
N SER A 119 1.17 -9.39 -14.98
CA SER A 119 0.91 -9.55 -13.56
C SER A 119 0.17 -10.86 -13.29
N ALA A 120 0.69 -11.65 -12.35
CA ALA A 120 -0.04 -12.72 -11.69
C ALA A 120 -0.50 -12.21 -10.31
N PRO A 121 -1.73 -11.65 -10.20
CA PRO A 121 -2.22 -11.05 -8.97
C PRO A 121 -2.33 -12.08 -7.85
N GLY A 122 -2.23 -11.61 -6.62
CA GLY A 122 -2.30 -12.48 -5.45
C GLY A 122 -2.25 -11.70 -4.14
N PRO A 123 -1.65 -12.27 -3.09
CA PRO A 123 -1.62 -11.65 -1.77
C PRO A 123 -0.99 -10.27 -1.75
N SER A 124 -1.58 -9.39 -0.92
CA SER A 124 -1.07 -8.06 -0.64
C SER A 124 -1.38 -7.71 0.82
N ALA A 125 -0.37 -7.33 1.58
CA ALA A 125 -0.54 -6.93 2.97
C ALA A 125 -1.40 -5.66 3.10
N VAL A 126 -1.33 -4.75 2.12
CA VAL A 126 -2.18 -3.55 2.03
C VAL A 126 -3.65 -3.93 1.97
N LEU A 127 -4.02 -4.80 1.02
CA LEU A 127 -5.41 -5.21 0.82
C LEU A 127 -5.91 -6.10 1.96
N ALA A 128 -5.07 -7.00 2.48
CA ALA A 128 -5.41 -7.83 3.63
C ALA A 128 -5.69 -6.95 4.87
N ALA A 129 -4.85 -5.94 5.14
CA ALA A 129 -5.05 -5.01 6.24
C ALA A 129 -6.33 -4.18 6.07
N LEU A 130 -6.60 -3.64 4.89
CA LEU A 130 -7.84 -2.91 4.59
C LEU A 130 -9.08 -3.77 4.85
N THR A 131 -9.06 -5.04 4.43
CA THR A 131 -10.18 -5.98 4.60
C THR A 131 -10.56 -6.20 6.06
N VAL A 132 -9.58 -6.23 6.95
CA VAL A 132 -9.81 -6.49 8.39
C VAL A 132 -9.85 -5.22 9.24
N SER A 133 -9.59 -4.05 8.65
CA SER A 133 -9.47 -2.80 9.43
C SER A 133 -10.80 -2.30 10.01
N GLY A 134 -11.89 -2.39 9.25
CA GLY A 134 -13.15 -1.72 9.55
C GLY A 134 -13.16 -0.22 9.20
N LEU A 135 -12.07 0.29 8.60
CA LEU A 135 -12.01 1.66 8.06
C LEU A 135 -12.63 1.71 6.65
N PRO A 136 -13.06 2.90 6.18
CA PRO A 136 -13.56 3.07 4.82
C PRO A 136 -12.51 2.64 3.77
N THR A 137 -12.92 1.85 2.79
CA THR A 137 -12.02 1.26 1.78
C THR A 137 -12.29 1.74 0.35
N ASP A 138 -13.32 2.56 0.14
CA ASP A 138 -13.68 3.12 -1.18
C ASP A 138 -12.58 4.01 -1.76
N ARG A 139 -11.79 4.67 -0.89
CA ARG A 139 -10.59 5.42 -1.24
C ARG A 139 -9.52 5.20 -0.19
N PHE A 140 -8.33 4.82 -0.61
CA PHE A 140 -7.16 4.69 0.26
C PHE A 140 -5.90 5.14 -0.48
N ALA A 141 -4.89 5.53 0.28
CA ALA A 141 -3.56 5.87 -0.21
C ALA A 141 -2.53 4.98 0.48
N PHE A 142 -1.75 4.25 -0.30
CA PHE A 142 -0.59 3.53 0.19
C PHE A 142 0.60 4.49 0.24
N VAL A 143 1.09 4.75 1.43
CA VAL A 143 2.20 5.69 1.68
C VAL A 143 3.54 4.96 1.77
N GLY A 144 3.52 3.66 2.14
CA GLY A 144 4.74 2.90 2.36
C GLY A 144 5.37 3.17 3.71
N PHE A 145 6.71 3.18 3.76
CA PHE A 145 7.48 3.44 4.99
C PHE A 145 7.73 4.94 5.17
N LEU A 146 7.41 5.44 6.35
CA LEU A 146 7.77 6.82 6.72
C LEU A 146 9.26 6.97 7.00
N PRO A 147 9.85 8.19 6.84
CA PRO A 147 11.24 8.47 7.12
C PRO A 147 11.68 8.02 8.51
N ALA A 148 12.93 7.55 8.60
CA ALA A 148 13.51 7.15 9.88
C ALA A 148 13.76 8.34 10.81
N ALA A 149 14.16 9.49 10.26
CA ALA A 149 14.40 10.71 11.01
C ALA A 149 13.07 11.32 11.50
N LYS A 150 12.98 11.61 12.80
CA LYS A 150 11.74 12.07 13.46
C LYS A 150 11.12 13.31 12.81
N GLU A 151 11.92 14.33 12.54
CA GLU A 151 11.41 15.59 11.98
C GLU A 151 10.93 15.41 10.53
N GLN A 152 11.67 14.67 9.71
CA GLN A 152 11.22 14.34 8.35
C GLN A 152 9.93 13.52 8.38
N ARG A 153 9.82 12.55 9.29
CA ARG A 153 8.61 11.74 9.49
C ARG A 153 7.41 12.62 9.84
N LYS A 154 7.57 13.57 10.78
CA LYS A 154 6.50 14.50 11.16
C LYS A 154 6.09 15.42 10.01
N THR A 155 7.06 15.89 9.23
CA THR A 155 6.80 16.72 8.05
C THR A 155 5.97 15.97 7.02
N GLU A 156 6.33 14.70 6.75
CA GLU A 156 5.57 13.85 5.82
C GLU A 156 4.17 13.55 6.36
N ILE A 157 4.03 13.21 7.64
CA ILE A 157 2.72 13.01 8.27
C ILE A 157 1.87 14.28 8.16
N ALA A 158 2.45 15.46 8.34
CA ALA A 158 1.72 16.73 8.25
C ALA A 158 1.18 16.98 6.83
N SER A 159 1.90 16.58 5.79
CA SER A 159 1.43 16.68 4.39
C SER A 159 0.24 15.77 4.09
N LEU A 160 0.01 14.75 4.92
CA LEU A 160 -1.08 13.79 4.79
C LEU A 160 -2.31 14.14 5.65
N ARG A 161 -2.25 15.23 6.44
CA ARG A 161 -3.28 15.60 7.42
C ARG A 161 -4.68 15.67 6.80
N ASP A 162 -4.78 16.37 5.67
CA ASP A 162 -6.05 16.69 5.03
C ASP A 162 -6.44 15.71 3.91
N VAL A 163 -5.69 14.62 3.77
CA VAL A 163 -5.98 13.60 2.76
C VAL A 163 -7.31 12.91 3.10
N PRO A 164 -8.34 12.99 2.22
CA PRO A 164 -9.68 12.47 2.50
C PRO A 164 -9.81 10.96 2.24
N PHE A 165 -8.71 10.22 2.40
CA PHE A 165 -8.63 8.78 2.15
C PHE A 165 -8.12 8.05 3.39
N THR A 166 -8.40 6.76 3.48
CA THR A 166 -7.72 5.87 4.44
C THR A 166 -6.25 5.76 4.04
N LEU A 167 -5.35 6.11 4.95
CA LEU A 167 -3.90 6.01 4.75
C LEU A 167 -3.41 4.64 5.19
N VAL A 168 -2.51 4.04 4.41
CA VAL A 168 -1.92 2.73 4.72
C VAL A 168 -0.41 2.84 4.70
N PHE A 169 0.22 2.43 5.79
CA PHE A 169 1.66 2.50 6.00
C PHE A 169 2.23 1.12 6.29
N TYR A 170 3.45 0.88 5.86
CA TYR A 170 4.28 -0.19 6.40
C TYR A 170 5.18 0.35 7.50
N GLU A 171 5.43 -0.46 8.53
CA GLU A 171 6.36 -0.06 9.57
C GLU A 171 7.05 -1.27 10.21
N SER A 172 8.25 -1.03 10.69
CA SER A 172 8.98 -2.04 11.43
C SER A 172 8.48 -2.16 12.88
N PRO A 173 8.58 -3.35 13.48
CA PRO A 173 8.14 -3.56 14.87
C PRO A 173 8.91 -2.71 15.89
N LYS A 174 10.13 -2.29 15.56
CA LYS A 174 10.95 -1.43 16.44
C LYS A 174 10.48 0.02 16.44
N ARG A 175 9.82 0.47 15.38
CA ARG A 175 9.47 1.88 15.16
C ARG A 175 7.99 2.17 15.34
N VAL A 176 7.11 1.15 15.38
CA VAL A 176 5.65 1.33 15.39
C VAL A 176 5.16 2.20 16.55
N GLY A 177 5.69 2.03 17.77
CA GLY A 177 5.29 2.85 18.91
C GLY A 177 5.64 4.33 18.72
N GLU A 178 6.86 4.62 18.23
CA GLU A 178 7.28 5.99 17.91
C GLU A 178 6.47 6.59 16.75
N MET A 179 6.18 5.79 15.73
CA MET A 179 5.34 6.20 14.61
C MET A 179 3.94 6.59 15.09
N LEU A 180 3.28 5.76 15.90
CA LEU A 180 1.94 6.05 16.45
C LEU A 180 1.94 7.32 17.30
N ALA A 181 2.97 7.55 18.10
CA ALA A 181 3.12 8.78 18.87
C ALA A 181 3.23 10.02 17.96
N ASN A 182 3.96 9.93 16.85
CA ASN A 182 4.08 11.04 15.89
C ASN A 182 2.76 11.23 15.09
N LEU A 183 2.08 10.16 14.71
CA LEU A 183 0.77 10.24 14.07
C LEU A 183 -0.26 10.93 14.99
N ARG A 184 -0.31 10.54 16.28
CA ARG A 184 -1.14 11.21 17.30
C ARG A 184 -0.82 12.69 17.43
N GLU A 185 0.45 13.04 17.52
CA GLU A 185 0.89 14.43 17.69
C GLU A 185 0.50 15.31 16.51
N VAL A 186 0.61 14.79 15.28
CA VAL A 186 0.42 15.57 14.07
C VAL A 186 -1.01 15.52 13.54
N LEU A 187 -1.68 14.35 13.59
CA LEU A 187 -3.01 14.13 13.02
C LEU A 187 -4.16 14.23 14.04
N GLY A 188 -3.84 14.36 15.33
CA GLY A 188 -4.84 14.33 16.41
C GLY A 188 -5.02 12.94 17.02
N GLY A 189 -5.39 12.92 18.31
CA GLY A 189 -5.58 11.68 19.06
C GLY A 189 -6.84 10.91 18.69
N ASP A 190 -7.87 11.61 18.27
CA ASP A 190 -9.23 11.06 18.05
C ASP A 190 -9.36 10.34 16.68
N ARG A 191 -8.37 10.49 15.80
CA ARG A 191 -8.40 9.91 14.47
C ARG A 191 -8.36 8.40 14.53
N GLN A 192 -9.33 7.73 13.93
CA GLN A 192 -9.42 6.27 13.93
C GLN A 192 -8.22 5.63 13.25
N ALA A 193 -7.70 4.59 13.85
CA ALA A 193 -6.54 3.88 13.32
C ALA A 193 -6.60 2.39 13.63
N VAL A 194 -5.80 1.62 12.91
CA VAL A 194 -5.69 0.17 13.07
C VAL A 194 -4.23 -0.24 12.91
N VAL A 195 -3.75 -1.09 13.80
CA VAL A 195 -2.46 -1.75 13.67
C VAL A 195 -2.68 -3.22 13.39
N CYS A 196 -2.29 -3.67 12.21
CA CYS A 196 -2.28 -5.08 11.82
C CYS A 196 -0.86 -5.62 11.95
N ARG A 197 -0.72 -6.75 12.61
CA ARG A 197 0.56 -7.42 12.85
C ARG A 197 0.48 -8.86 12.40
N GLU A 198 1.51 -9.36 11.70
CA GLU A 198 1.67 -10.76 11.33
C GLU A 198 0.43 -11.32 10.59
N LEU A 199 -0.17 -10.55 9.68
CA LEU A 199 -1.34 -10.95 8.89
C LEU A 199 -1.11 -12.32 8.23
N THR A 200 -2.11 -13.18 8.28
CA THR A 200 -2.13 -14.57 7.79
C THR A 200 -1.17 -15.53 8.51
N LYS A 201 -0.45 -15.07 9.54
CA LYS A 201 0.49 -15.89 10.31
C LYS A 201 -0.10 -16.34 11.65
N LYS A 202 0.61 -17.25 12.34
CA LYS A 202 0.18 -17.82 13.63
C LYS A 202 -0.12 -16.77 14.70
N PHE A 203 0.57 -15.64 14.66
CA PHE A 203 0.47 -14.58 15.67
C PHE A 203 -0.18 -13.32 15.11
N GLU A 204 -1.14 -13.51 14.18
CA GLU A 204 -1.95 -12.42 13.65
C GLU A 204 -2.65 -11.64 14.77
N GLU A 205 -2.54 -10.33 14.70
CA GLU A 205 -3.16 -9.41 15.66
C GLU A 205 -3.67 -8.18 14.91
N VAL A 206 -4.90 -7.78 15.22
CA VAL A 206 -5.53 -6.58 14.67
C VAL A 206 -6.02 -5.71 15.82
N SER A 207 -5.28 -4.65 16.13
CA SER A 207 -5.60 -3.68 17.17
C SER A 207 -6.30 -2.47 16.55
N ARG A 208 -7.54 -2.21 16.94
CA ARG A 208 -8.37 -1.11 16.45
C ARG A 208 -8.60 -0.09 17.55
N GLY A 209 -8.66 1.20 17.20
CA GLY A 209 -8.95 2.29 18.13
C GLY A 209 -8.72 3.65 17.48
N ASP A 210 -8.57 4.67 18.28
CA ASP A 210 -8.05 5.96 17.87
C ASP A 210 -6.51 6.01 18.02
N LEU A 211 -5.87 7.02 17.42
CA LEU A 211 -4.43 7.19 17.49
C LEU A 211 -3.93 7.40 18.93
N GLY A 212 -4.74 8.02 19.79
CA GLY A 212 -4.41 8.23 21.21
C GLY A 212 -4.27 6.90 21.94
N SER A 213 -5.32 6.11 21.93
CA SER A 213 -5.37 4.80 22.60
C SER A 213 -4.34 3.81 22.05
N LEU A 214 -4.13 3.78 20.71
CA LEU A 214 -3.12 2.92 20.10
C LEU A 214 -1.70 3.36 20.44
N ALA A 215 -1.41 4.66 20.43
CA ALA A 215 -0.10 5.16 20.83
C ALA A 215 0.24 4.76 22.27
N ASP A 216 -0.73 4.86 23.19
CA ASP A 216 -0.54 4.44 24.58
C ASP A 216 -0.39 2.93 24.72
N ALA A 217 -1.18 2.13 23.99
CA ALA A 217 -1.09 0.67 24.01
C ALA A 217 0.24 0.12 23.45
N PHE A 218 0.85 0.84 22.50
CA PHE A 218 2.12 0.45 21.90
C PHE A 218 3.33 1.16 22.53
N ALA A 219 3.14 2.08 23.47
CA ALA A 219 4.22 2.75 24.19
C ALA A 219 5.06 1.73 25.00
N GLY A 220 6.34 1.63 24.69
CA GLY A 220 7.25 0.69 25.35
C GLY A 220 7.00 -0.79 25.08
N ARG A 221 5.98 -1.14 24.31
CA ARG A 221 5.68 -2.53 23.95
C ARG A 221 6.75 -3.08 23.01
N GLN A 222 7.33 -4.21 23.35
CA GLN A 222 8.21 -4.96 22.45
C GLN A 222 7.35 -5.75 21.45
N VAL A 223 7.36 -5.31 20.22
CA VAL A 223 6.62 -5.94 19.11
C VAL A 223 7.58 -6.71 18.22
N LYS A 224 7.12 -7.82 17.62
CA LYS A 224 7.87 -8.60 16.62
C LYS A 224 6.99 -8.85 15.42
N GLY A 225 7.64 -9.08 14.27
CA GLY A 225 6.97 -9.41 13.00
C GLY A 225 6.70 -8.20 12.12
N GLU A 226 5.90 -8.37 11.10
CA GLU A 226 5.58 -7.36 10.10
C GLU A 226 4.32 -6.59 10.49
N ILE A 227 4.30 -5.29 10.19
CA ILE A 227 3.25 -4.39 10.66
C ILE A 227 2.73 -3.55 9.50
N VAL A 228 1.40 -3.48 9.42
CA VAL A 228 0.67 -2.50 8.61
C VAL A 228 -0.12 -1.60 9.54
N VAL A 229 0.04 -0.29 9.40
CA VAL A 229 -0.71 0.72 10.15
C VAL A 229 -1.68 1.39 9.19
N LEU A 230 -2.95 1.46 9.57
CA LEU A 230 -3.95 2.18 8.80
C LEU A 230 -4.47 3.35 9.64
N VAL A 231 -4.66 4.50 9.00
CA VAL A 231 -5.22 5.69 9.63
C VAL A 231 -6.46 6.10 8.83
N GLY A 232 -7.57 6.28 9.52
CA GLY A 232 -8.82 6.69 8.93
C GLY A 232 -8.71 8.05 8.26
N ARG A 233 -9.73 8.41 7.51
CA ARG A 233 -9.84 9.72 6.85
C ARG A 233 -9.78 10.84 7.86
N ALA A 234 -9.35 12.01 7.42
CA ALA A 234 -9.62 13.24 8.14
C ALA A 234 -11.14 13.30 8.44
N GLY A 235 -11.50 13.49 9.69
CA GLY A 235 -12.91 13.58 10.07
C GLY A 235 -13.58 14.80 9.41
N ALA A 236 -14.89 14.75 9.24
CA ALA A 236 -15.64 15.94 8.81
C ALA A 236 -15.46 17.12 9.79
N GLN A 237 -14.91 16.86 10.98
CA GLN A 237 -14.57 17.86 11.99
C GLN A 237 -13.23 18.55 11.72
N ASP A 238 -12.29 17.89 11.06
CA ASP A 238 -11.01 18.52 10.64
C ASP A 238 -11.21 19.46 9.44
N VAL A 239 -12.30 19.26 8.68
CA VAL A 239 -12.74 20.20 7.63
C VAL A 239 -13.52 21.38 8.22
N ALA A 240 -14.02 21.25 9.45
CA ALA A 240 -14.76 22.30 10.15
C ALA A 240 -13.84 23.38 10.75
N ASP A 241 -12.55 23.12 10.91
CA ASP A 241 -11.56 24.16 11.26
C ASP A 241 -11.15 25.03 10.04
N ILE A 242 -11.41 24.57 8.82
CA ILE A 242 -11.58 25.51 7.69
C ILE A 242 -12.96 26.11 7.88
N ASP A 243 -13.00 27.32 8.34
CA ASP A 243 -14.26 28.04 8.59
C ASP A 243 -15.08 28.10 7.29
N VAL A 244 -15.91 27.07 7.07
CA VAL A 244 -16.84 26.97 5.93
C VAL A 244 -17.68 28.24 5.88
N THR A 245 -17.99 28.81 7.05
CA THR A 245 -18.70 30.07 7.24
C THR A 245 -17.90 31.22 6.68
N GLN A 246 -16.58 31.29 6.99
CA GLN A 246 -15.72 32.33 6.45
C GLN A 246 -15.51 32.17 4.94
N ALA A 247 -15.25 30.96 4.47
CA ALA A 247 -15.11 30.67 3.02
C ALA A 247 -16.40 31.04 2.26
N LEU A 248 -17.58 30.75 2.83
CA LEU A 248 -18.86 31.14 2.27
C LEU A 248 -19.05 32.65 2.27
N ARG A 249 -18.76 33.34 3.39
CA ARG A 249 -18.83 34.83 3.46
C ARG A 249 -17.94 35.47 2.40
N ASP A 250 -16.73 34.95 2.21
CA ASP A 250 -15.81 35.51 1.20
C ASP A 250 -16.31 35.24 -0.23
N ALA A 251 -16.80 34.04 -0.52
CA ALA A 251 -17.36 33.71 -1.83
C ALA A 251 -18.67 34.50 -2.12
N MET A 252 -19.50 34.72 -1.10
CA MET A 252 -20.77 35.46 -1.23
C MET A 252 -20.58 36.96 -1.47
N LYS A 253 -19.39 37.53 -1.18
CA LYS A 253 -19.08 38.92 -1.56
C LYS A 253 -19.12 39.16 -3.08
N THR A 254 -18.88 38.12 -3.87
CA THR A 254 -18.76 38.21 -5.35
C THR A 254 -19.69 37.28 -6.11
N MET A 255 -20.33 36.32 -5.43
CA MET A 255 -21.16 35.29 -6.03
C MET A 255 -22.52 35.20 -5.33
N ARG A 256 -23.53 34.69 -6.06
CA ARG A 256 -24.82 34.34 -5.45
C ARG A 256 -24.67 33.15 -4.51
N VAL A 257 -25.48 33.07 -3.47
CA VAL A 257 -25.49 32.01 -2.45
C VAL A 257 -25.37 30.61 -3.04
N LYS A 258 -26.13 30.32 -4.11
CA LYS A 258 -26.10 29.02 -4.80
C LYS A 258 -24.76 28.69 -5.46
N ASP A 259 -24.12 29.70 -6.03
CA ASP A 259 -22.85 29.55 -6.75
C ASP A 259 -21.71 29.47 -5.76
N ALA A 260 -21.72 30.33 -4.73
CA ALA A 260 -20.79 30.29 -3.60
C ALA A 260 -20.80 28.91 -2.91
N ALA A 261 -21.98 28.37 -2.61
CA ALA A 261 -22.11 27.04 -2.03
C ALA A 261 -21.55 25.92 -2.94
N THR A 262 -21.70 26.05 -4.24
CA THR A 262 -21.15 25.08 -5.21
C THR A 262 -19.63 25.14 -5.26
N VAL A 263 -19.04 26.33 -5.30
CA VAL A 263 -17.60 26.54 -5.35
C VAL A 263 -16.95 26.08 -4.04
N VAL A 264 -17.48 26.50 -2.89
CA VAL A 264 -16.95 26.14 -1.58
C VAL A 264 -17.09 24.63 -1.32
N ALA A 265 -18.24 24.03 -1.68
CA ALA A 265 -18.44 22.58 -1.55
C ALA A 265 -17.43 21.80 -2.41
N GLY A 266 -17.17 22.24 -3.63
CA GLY A 266 -16.18 21.65 -4.53
C GLY A 266 -14.75 21.81 -4.01
N ALA A 267 -14.39 23.00 -3.52
CA ALA A 267 -13.06 23.30 -2.99
C ALA A 267 -12.75 22.52 -1.71
N LEU A 268 -13.76 22.36 -0.83
CA LEU A 268 -13.60 21.69 0.48
C LEU A 268 -13.98 20.21 0.47
N GLY A 269 -14.40 19.64 -0.69
CA GLY A 269 -14.83 18.25 -0.78
C GLY A 269 -16.08 17.90 0.03
N LEU A 270 -16.92 18.90 0.37
CA LEU A 270 -18.11 18.75 1.19
C LEU A 270 -19.36 18.47 0.36
N PRO A 271 -20.39 17.78 0.94
CA PRO A 271 -21.67 17.62 0.28
C PRO A 271 -22.32 18.98 0.01
N ARG A 272 -22.56 19.29 -1.26
CA ARG A 272 -23.14 20.59 -1.70
C ARG A 272 -24.40 20.97 -0.92
N ARG A 273 -25.27 20.01 -0.58
CA ARG A 273 -26.50 20.24 0.18
C ARG A 273 -26.22 20.80 1.58
N GLN A 274 -25.19 20.28 2.24
CA GLN A 274 -24.79 20.73 3.58
C GLN A 274 -24.24 22.16 3.53
N VAL A 275 -23.34 22.45 2.60
CA VAL A 275 -22.72 23.78 2.42
C VAL A 275 -23.80 24.81 2.02
N TYR A 276 -24.78 24.43 1.20
CA TYR A 276 -25.88 25.29 0.81
C TYR A 276 -26.80 25.65 1.99
N GLN A 277 -27.07 24.71 2.91
CA GLN A 277 -27.86 25.01 4.13
C GLN A 277 -27.14 26.02 5.05
N ILE A 278 -25.81 25.88 5.19
CA ILE A 278 -25.00 26.85 5.93
C ILE A 278 -25.05 28.23 5.25
N ALA A 279 -24.91 28.27 3.93
CA ALA A 279 -24.95 29.51 3.15
C ALA A 279 -26.30 30.26 3.26
N LEU A 280 -27.42 29.54 3.33
CA LEU A 280 -28.74 30.12 3.51
C LEU A 280 -28.86 30.76 4.92
N GLY A 281 -28.40 30.10 5.99
CA GLY A 281 -28.40 30.65 7.32
C GLY A 281 -27.57 31.93 7.48
N LEU A 282 -26.50 32.09 6.69
CA LEU A 282 -25.69 33.30 6.67
C LEU A 282 -26.34 34.46 5.89
N GLY A 283 -27.20 34.15 4.92
CA GLY A 283 -27.95 35.19 4.17
C GLY A 283 -29.15 35.76 4.87
N ASP A 284 -29.65 35.10 5.95
CA ASP A 284 -30.78 35.56 6.75
C ASP A 284 -30.34 36.44 7.95
N GLU A 285 -29.01 36.59 8.16
CA GLU A 285 -28.44 37.43 9.24
C GLU A 285 -28.05 38.87 8.78
N GLU A 286 -28.18 39.21 7.50
CA GLU A 286 -28.02 40.54 6.91
C GLU A 286 -29.39 41.12 6.52
#